data_9a303515003155997a149d65cffb2ef9
#
_entry.id   9a303515003155997a149d65cffb2ef9
#
_cell.length_a   1.000
_cell.length_b   1.000
_cell.length_c   1.000
_cell.angle_alpha   90.00
_cell.angle_beta   90.00
_cell.angle_gamma   90.00
#
_symmetry.space_group_name_H-M   'P 1'
#
loop_
_entity.id
_entity.type
_entity.pdbx_description
1 polymer ?
#
loop_
_entity_poly.entity_id
_entity_poly.type
_entity_poly.pdbx_seq_one_letter_code
_entity_poly.pdbx_strand_id
1 'polypeptide(L)'
;SSDFSHLADEVSLVVEAGADWIHVDVMDGHFVPNLTIGAPVVKSLRTATAAYLDVHLMISNPAQYLDDFISAGSDMVTFHIEAESDPLPLLDKLHRAGRKGGLAIRPGTDVEQLLPFVHACDMVLVMTVEPGFGGQSFITSQIDKIKALRQRIDATGRTIDLEGDG
;
A
#
# COMPACT_ATOMS: atom_id res chain seq x y z
N SER A 1 13.18 -6.05 5.58
CA SER A 1 13.49 -4.88 6.44
C SER A 1 14.83 -4.30 6.04
N SER A 2 14.88 -3.00 5.85
CA SER A 2 16.08 -2.27 5.43
C SER A 2 16.79 -1.64 6.63
N ASP A 3 18.08 -1.37 6.50
CA ASP A 3 18.80 -0.52 7.43
C ASP A 3 18.39 0.94 7.22
N PHE A 4 17.64 1.52 8.16
CA PHE A 4 17.13 2.88 8.06
C PHE A 4 18.24 3.95 8.08
N SER A 5 19.45 3.62 8.54
CA SER A 5 20.60 4.53 8.48
C SER A 5 21.19 4.66 7.07
N HIS A 6 20.88 3.72 6.16
CA HIS A 6 21.41 3.62 4.80
C HIS A 6 20.32 3.37 3.73
N LEU A 7 19.12 3.93 3.92
CA LEU A 7 17.95 3.65 3.06
C LEU A 7 18.23 3.87 1.56
N ALA A 8 18.97 4.91 1.19
CA ALA A 8 19.28 5.19 -0.21
C ALA A 8 20.12 4.08 -0.84
N ASP A 9 21.10 3.57 -0.11
CA ASP A 9 21.98 2.49 -0.56
C ASP A 9 21.22 1.17 -0.66
N GLU A 10 20.38 0.87 0.36
CA GLU A 10 19.50 -0.30 0.37
C GLU A 10 18.54 -0.30 -0.83
N VAL A 11 17.90 0.84 -1.12
CA VAL A 11 17.02 1.00 -2.29
C VAL A 11 17.80 0.80 -3.59
N SER A 12 18.99 1.37 -3.70
CA SER A 12 19.82 1.20 -4.90
C SER A 12 20.18 -0.27 -5.15
N LEU A 13 20.56 -0.98 -4.10
CA LEU A 13 20.90 -2.42 -4.17
C LEU A 13 19.73 -3.27 -4.69
N VAL A 14 18.50 -3.06 -4.17
CA VAL A 14 17.35 -3.86 -4.61
C VAL A 14 16.89 -3.49 -6.01
N VAL A 15 17.00 -2.22 -6.41
CA VAL A 15 16.71 -1.79 -7.78
C VAL A 15 17.72 -2.38 -8.77
N GLU A 16 19.01 -2.36 -8.44
CA GLU A 16 20.08 -3.00 -9.26
C GLU A 16 19.89 -4.52 -9.35
N ALA A 17 19.32 -5.14 -8.31
CA ALA A 17 18.97 -6.55 -8.30
C ALA A 17 17.71 -6.88 -9.12
N GLY A 18 16.99 -5.88 -9.63
CA GLY A 18 15.85 -6.06 -10.54
C GLY A 18 14.48 -5.89 -9.88
N ALA A 19 14.39 -5.19 -8.75
CA ALA A 19 13.09 -4.84 -8.18
C ALA A 19 12.36 -3.83 -9.09
N ASP A 20 11.09 -4.11 -9.40
CA ASP A 20 10.25 -3.23 -10.22
C ASP A 20 9.73 -2.04 -9.42
N TRP A 21 9.35 -2.26 -8.16
CA TRP A 21 8.80 -1.25 -7.25
C TRP A 21 9.51 -1.29 -5.90
N ILE A 22 9.49 -0.16 -5.21
CA ILE A 22 9.95 -0.03 -3.83
C ILE A 22 8.72 0.14 -2.95
N HIS A 23 8.40 -0.91 -2.19
CA HIS A 23 7.32 -0.90 -1.22
C HIS A 23 7.76 -0.22 0.06
N VAL A 24 6.96 0.74 0.54
CA VAL A 24 7.29 1.60 1.68
C VAL A 24 6.18 1.54 2.72
N ASP A 25 6.42 0.81 3.80
CA ASP A 25 5.48 0.62 4.91
C ASP A 25 5.50 1.80 5.89
N VAL A 26 4.39 2.52 5.96
CA VAL A 26 4.16 3.65 6.89
C VAL A 26 3.21 3.21 7.99
N MET A 27 3.68 3.29 9.23
CA MET A 27 2.95 2.86 10.43
C MET A 27 2.90 3.96 11.47
N ASP A 28 1.73 4.20 12.09
CA ASP A 28 1.48 5.32 13.00
C ASP A 28 1.46 4.94 14.50
N GLY A 29 1.63 3.67 14.84
CA GLY A 29 1.53 3.19 16.22
C GLY A 29 0.10 3.13 16.79
N HIS A 30 -0.93 3.42 15.97
CA HIS A 30 -2.33 3.39 16.33
C HIS A 30 -3.11 2.36 15.52
N PHE A 31 -3.05 2.46 14.21
CA PHE A 31 -3.65 1.46 13.31
C PHE A 31 -2.98 0.09 13.48
N VAL A 32 -1.66 0.10 13.65
CA VAL A 32 -0.83 -1.08 13.97
C VAL A 32 0.06 -0.77 15.18
N PRO A 33 0.46 -1.78 15.99
CA PRO A 33 1.27 -1.58 17.20
C PRO A 33 2.76 -1.39 16.88
N ASN A 34 3.08 -0.65 15.84
CA ASN A 34 4.43 -0.31 15.42
C ASN A 34 4.47 1.10 14.81
N LEU A 35 5.60 1.77 14.94
CA LEU A 35 5.85 3.09 14.39
C LEU A 35 7.07 3.03 13.48
N THR A 36 6.96 3.48 12.23
CA THR A 36 8.06 3.36 11.27
C THR A 36 8.52 4.73 10.76
N ILE A 37 8.03 5.16 9.62
CA ILE A 37 8.47 6.35 8.88
C ILE A 37 7.26 7.18 8.44
N GLY A 38 7.51 8.36 7.88
CA GLY A 38 6.46 9.24 7.38
C GLY A 38 6.84 9.90 6.05
N ALA A 39 6.01 10.84 5.59
CA ALA A 39 6.18 11.55 4.32
C ALA A 39 7.57 12.21 4.15
N PRO A 40 8.25 12.75 5.17
CA PRO A 40 9.60 13.28 5.03
C PRO A 40 10.63 12.25 4.55
N VAL A 41 10.50 10.99 5.00
CA VAL A 41 11.40 9.90 4.56
C VAL A 41 11.09 9.51 3.11
N VAL A 42 9.80 9.40 2.75
CA VAL A 42 9.39 9.16 1.35
C VAL A 42 9.95 10.24 0.43
N LYS A 43 9.87 11.52 0.85
CA LYS A 43 10.44 12.64 0.10
C LYS A 43 11.96 12.50 -0.08
N SER A 44 12.67 12.08 0.95
CA SER A 44 14.12 11.83 0.88
C SER A 44 14.44 10.68 -0.07
N LEU A 45 13.70 9.58 0.00
CA LEU A 45 13.83 8.46 -0.95
C LEU A 45 13.57 8.91 -2.38
N ARG A 46 12.54 9.73 -2.63
CA ARG A 46 12.24 10.25 -3.98
C ARG A 46 13.40 11.04 -4.57
N THR A 47 14.19 11.73 -3.76
CA THR A 47 15.40 12.44 -4.25
C THR A 47 16.56 11.49 -4.54
N ALA A 48 16.59 10.33 -3.90
CA ALA A 48 17.67 9.34 -4.03
C ALA A 48 17.44 8.33 -5.16
N THR A 49 16.19 8.11 -5.59
CA THR A 49 15.88 7.11 -6.61
C THR A 49 14.80 7.57 -7.58
N ALA A 50 14.87 7.09 -8.84
CA ALA A 50 13.79 7.22 -9.82
C ALA A 50 12.85 6.00 -9.83
N ALA A 51 13.10 4.99 -9.00
CA ALA A 51 12.27 3.80 -8.92
C ALA A 51 10.82 4.14 -8.51
N TYR A 52 9.89 3.29 -8.88
CA TYR A 52 8.47 3.43 -8.52
C TYR A 52 8.29 3.27 -7.02
N LEU A 53 7.74 4.28 -6.34
CA LEU A 53 7.47 4.27 -4.90
C LEU A 53 6.01 3.90 -4.66
N ASP A 54 5.80 2.69 -4.17
CA ASP A 54 4.52 2.19 -3.68
C ASP A 54 4.46 2.38 -2.17
N VAL A 55 3.62 3.31 -1.71
CA VAL A 55 3.55 3.71 -0.31
C VAL A 55 2.30 3.11 0.34
N HIS A 56 2.52 2.19 1.26
CA HIS A 56 1.47 1.49 2.00
C HIS A 56 1.24 2.17 3.36
N LEU A 57 0.04 2.74 3.53
CA LEU A 57 -0.34 3.46 4.73
C LEU A 57 -1.10 2.56 5.71
N MET A 58 -0.42 2.09 6.72
CA MET A 58 -1.00 1.43 7.91
C MET A 58 -1.20 2.46 9.01
N ILE A 59 -2.07 3.45 8.75
CA ILE A 59 -2.35 4.58 9.64
C ILE A 59 -3.85 4.75 9.86
N SER A 60 -4.22 5.28 11.01
CA SER A 60 -5.63 5.41 11.44
C SER A 60 -6.41 6.49 10.69
N ASN A 61 -5.73 7.49 10.14
CA ASN A 61 -6.38 8.61 9.45
C ASN A 61 -5.66 8.96 8.13
N PRO A 62 -5.80 8.12 7.09
CA PRO A 62 -5.13 8.36 5.81
C PRO A 62 -5.58 9.67 5.14
N ALA A 63 -6.83 10.08 5.31
CA ALA A 63 -7.35 11.32 4.74
C ALA A 63 -6.58 12.57 5.18
N GLN A 64 -6.11 12.59 6.42
CA GLN A 64 -5.37 13.70 6.99
C GLN A 64 -3.99 13.90 6.35
N TYR A 65 -3.32 12.80 5.97
CA TYR A 65 -1.92 12.82 5.55
C TYR A 65 -1.72 12.58 4.05
N LEU A 66 -2.80 12.32 3.30
CA LEU A 66 -2.70 11.95 1.89
C LEU A 66 -1.95 13.00 1.04
N ASP A 67 -2.21 14.29 1.29
CA ASP A 67 -1.53 15.38 0.59
C ASP A 67 -0.02 15.41 0.83
N ASP A 68 0.40 15.05 2.04
CA ASP A 68 1.83 15.01 2.39
C ASP A 68 2.54 13.90 1.60
N PHE A 69 1.92 12.71 1.46
CA PHE A 69 2.48 11.61 0.69
C PHE A 69 2.45 11.86 -0.82
N ILE A 70 1.40 12.50 -1.35
CA ILE A 70 1.34 12.96 -2.74
C ILE A 70 2.51 13.93 -3.00
N SER A 71 2.69 14.93 -2.13
CA SER A 71 3.73 15.95 -2.24
C SER A 71 5.14 15.38 -2.03
N ALA A 72 5.27 14.31 -1.25
CA ALA A 72 6.54 13.60 -1.05
C ALA A 72 7.02 12.87 -2.30
N GLY A 73 6.15 12.66 -3.30
CA GLY A 73 6.51 12.04 -4.56
C GLY A 73 6.23 10.54 -4.64
N SER A 74 5.27 10.04 -3.87
CA SER A 74 4.72 8.68 -4.02
C SER A 74 4.16 8.51 -5.43
N ASP A 75 4.44 7.40 -6.10
CA ASP A 75 3.83 7.07 -7.39
C ASP A 75 2.48 6.40 -7.18
N MET A 76 2.37 5.56 -6.15
CA MET A 76 1.14 4.95 -5.67
C MET A 76 1.01 5.15 -4.16
N VAL A 77 -0.23 5.30 -3.68
CA VAL A 77 -0.55 5.28 -2.26
C VAL A 77 -1.68 4.27 -2.04
N THR A 78 -1.40 3.30 -1.19
CA THR A 78 -2.34 2.26 -0.78
C THR A 78 -2.71 2.47 0.68
N PHE A 79 -3.99 2.49 1.00
CA PHE A 79 -4.49 2.64 2.37
C PHE A 79 -5.56 1.59 2.69
N HIS A 80 -5.75 1.32 3.97
CA HIS A 80 -6.63 0.26 4.42
C HIS A 80 -8.10 0.65 4.38
N ILE A 81 -8.94 -0.27 3.89
CA ILE A 81 -10.41 -0.10 3.91
C ILE A 81 -10.95 0.03 5.34
N GLU A 82 -10.27 -0.54 6.32
CA GLU A 82 -10.63 -0.44 7.73
C GLU A 82 -10.36 0.93 8.34
N ALA A 83 -9.50 1.73 7.72
CA ALA A 83 -9.17 3.09 8.17
C ALA A 83 -10.06 4.17 7.55
N GLU A 84 -10.83 3.84 6.49
CA GLU A 84 -11.64 4.80 5.76
C GLU A 84 -12.96 4.17 5.31
N SER A 85 -14.07 4.67 5.83
CA SER A 85 -15.40 4.13 5.54
C SER A 85 -15.90 4.44 4.12
N ASP A 86 -15.42 5.52 3.51
CA ASP A 86 -15.67 5.86 2.10
C ASP A 86 -14.34 6.19 1.41
N PRO A 87 -13.69 5.20 0.78
CA PRO A 87 -12.38 5.38 0.17
C PRO A 87 -12.43 6.15 -1.16
N LEU A 88 -13.60 6.30 -1.78
CA LEU A 88 -13.72 6.90 -3.13
C LEU A 88 -13.16 8.33 -3.22
N PRO A 89 -13.43 9.24 -2.26
CA PRO A 89 -12.86 10.59 -2.31
C PRO A 89 -11.33 10.62 -2.27
N LEU A 90 -10.71 9.69 -1.53
CA LEU A 90 -9.25 9.59 -1.42
C LEU A 90 -8.63 9.04 -2.72
N LEU A 91 -9.23 8.00 -3.29
CA LEU A 91 -8.82 7.44 -4.58
C LEU A 91 -8.94 8.49 -5.71
N ASP A 92 -10.06 9.21 -5.76
CA ASP A 92 -10.27 10.30 -6.74
C ASP A 92 -9.24 11.42 -6.56
N LYS A 93 -8.89 11.77 -5.32
CA LYS A 93 -7.86 12.77 -5.02
C LYS A 93 -6.48 12.34 -5.52
N LEU A 94 -6.10 11.06 -5.32
CA LEU A 94 -4.87 10.49 -5.86
C LEU A 94 -4.84 10.59 -7.39
N HIS A 95 -5.91 10.17 -8.05
CA HIS A 95 -6.02 10.22 -9.51
C HIS A 95 -5.93 11.64 -10.06
N ARG A 96 -6.60 12.62 -9.44
CA ARG A 96 -6.49 14.05 -9.82
C ARG A 96 -5.06 14.59 -9.65
N ALA A 97 -4.31 14.08 -8.70
CA ALA A 97 -2.90 14.41 -8.50
C ALA A 97 -1.95 13.67 -9.46
N GLY A 98 -2.48 12.84 -10.36
CA GLY A 98 -1.70 12.01 -11.29
C GLY A 98 -0.99 10.86 -10.59
N ARG A 99 -1.52 10.40 -9.45
CA ARG A 99 -0.99 9.26 -8.69
C ARG A 99 -1.93 8.07 -8.80
N LYS A 100 -1.39 6.87 -8.63
CA LYS A 100 -2.21 5.67 -8.51
C LYS A 100 -2.72 5.50 -7.08
N GLY A 101 -3.91 4.90 -6.94
CA GLY A 101 -4.55 4.63 -5.67
C GLY A 101 -4.86 3.16 -5.46
N GLY A 102 -4.48 2.63 -4.30
CA GLY A 102 -4.74 1.27 -3.90
C GLY A 102 -5.54 1.16 -2.61
N LEU A 103 -6.23 0.02 -2.45
CA LEU A 103 -6.89 -0.36 -1.21
C LEU A 103 -6.28 -1.64 -0.65
N ALA A 104 -5.93 -1.60 0.64
CA ALA A 104 -5.48 -2.75 1.40
C ALA A 104 -6.60 -3.32 2.27
N ILE A 105 -6.52 -4.61 2.56
CA ILE A 105 -7.45 -5.32 3.45
C ILE A 105 -6.71 -6.23 4.41
N ARG A 106 -7.06 -6.16 5.70
CA ARG A 106 -6.51 -7.03 6.76
C ARG A 106 -6.97 -8.49 6.61
N PRO A 107 -6.23 -9.44 7.22
CA PRO A 107 -6.62 -10.85 7.21
C PRO A 107 -8.02 -11.09 7.79
N GLY A 108 -8.34 -10.45 8.91
CA GLY A 108 -9.63 -10.62 9.62
C GLY A 108 -10.83 -9.89 9.00
N THR A 109 -10.62 -9.04 8.01
CA THR A 109 -11.70 -8.26 7.38
C THR A 109 -12.33 -9.05 6.25
N ASP A 110 -13.65 -9.04 6.17
CA ASP A 110 -14.40 -9.71 5.10
C ASP A 110 -14.14 -9.01 3.75
N VAL A 111 -13.85 -9.78 2.72
CA VAL A 111 -13.59 -9.29 1.36
C VAL A 111 -14.75 -8.48 0.79
N GLU A 112 -15.98 -8.80 1.19
CA GLU A 112 -17.20 -8.09 0.75
C GLU A 112 -17.15 -6.59 1.06
N GLN A 113 -16.38 -6.17 2.06
CA GLN A 113 -16.23 -4.74 2.39
C GLN A 113 -15.41 -3.99 1.33
N LEU A 114 -14.50 -4.66 0.63
CA LEU A 114 -13.64 -4.05 -0.39
C LEU A 114 -14.22 -4.18 -1.80
N LEU A 115 -14.95 -5.25 -2.10
CA LEU A 115 -15.46 -5.55 -3.44
C LEU A 115 -16.20 -4.38 -4.12
N PRO A 116 -17.02 -3.56 -3.43
CA PRO A 116 -17.72 -2.44 -4.06
C PRO A 116 -16.76 -1.39 -4.65
N PHE A 117 -15.55 -1.26 -4.12
CA PHE A 117 -14.60 -0.21 -4.45
C PHE A 117 -13.51 -0.65 -5.43
N VAL A 118 -13.39 -1.94 -5.74
CA VAL A 118 -12.37 -2.50 -6.65
C VAL A 118 -12.30 -1.73 -7.97
N HIS A 119 -13.46 -1.34 -8.51
CA HIS A 119 -13.53 -0.64 -9.79
C HIS A 119 -12.84 0.74 -9.79
N ALA A 120 -12.60 1.32 -8.62
CA ALA A 120 -11.95 2.62 -8.46
C ALA A 120 -10.46 2.52 -8.15
N CYS A 121 -9.94 1.30 -7.90
CA CYS A 121 -8.55 1.07 -7.56
C CYS A 121 -7.66 0.89 -8.79
N ASP A 122 -6.38 1.18 -8.63
CA ASP A 122 -5.30 0.74 -9.53
C ASP A 122 -4.62 -0.51 -8.97
N MET A 123 -4.68 -0.72 -7.66
CA MET A 123 -4.16 -1.91 -6.98
C MET A 123 -5.06 -2.32 -5.81
N VAL A 124 -5.12 -3.61 -5.53
CA VAL A 124 -5.68 -4.18 -4.30
C VAL A 124 -4.58 -4.96 -3.59
N LEU A 125 -4.36 -4.65 -2.32
CA LEU A 125 -3.35 -5.30 -1.48
C LEU A 125 -4.04 -6.18 -0.43
N VAL A 126 -3.69 -7.46 -0.40
CA VAL A 126 -4.16 -8.42 0.59
C VAL A 126 -3.06 -8.68 1.60
N MET A 127 -3.31 -8.31 2.86
CA MET A 127 -2.42 -8.69 3.93
C MET A 127 -2.47 -10.20 4.14
N THR A 128 -1.33 -10.86 4.00
CA THR A 128 -1.18 -12.31 4.21
C THR A 128 -0.52 -12.64 5.56
N VAL A 129 -0.27 -11.61 6.35
CA VAL A 129 0.12 -11.61 7.76
C VAL A 129 -0.66 -10.52 8.49
N GLU A 130 -0.63 -10.49 9.83
CA GLU A 130 -1.16 -9.33 10.56
C GLU A 130 -0.23 -8.12 10.33
N PRO A 131 -0.79 -6.95 9.91
CA PRO A 131 0.03 -5.78 9.63
C PRO A 131 0.73 -5.26 10.90
N GLY A 132 1.99 -4.79 10.75
CA GLY A 132 2.75 -4.19 11.82
C GLY A 132 4.17 -4.73 12.02
N PHE A 133 4.42 -5.99 11.78
CA PHE A 133 5.75 -6.59 11.96
C PHE A 133 6.08 -7.58 10.84
N GLY A 134 7.34 -7.58 10.40
CA GLY A 134 7.84 -8.57 9.45
C GLY A 134 8.16 -9.93 10.08
N GLY A 135 8.46 -10.91 9.23
CA GLY A 135 8.92 -12.24 9.66
C GLY A 135 7.83 -13.16 10.20
N GLN A 136 6.57 -12.86 9.95
CA GLN A 136 5.42 -13.68 10.34
C GLN A 136 5.20 -14.84 9.35
N SER A 137 4.46 -15.85 9.80
CA SER A 137 4.04 -16.96 8.93
C SER A 137 2.86 -16.55 8.06
N PHE A 138 2.91 -16.92 6.78
CA PHE A 138 1.83 -16.70 5.82
C PHE A 138 0.50 -17.30 6.29
N ILE A 139 -0.56 -16.50 6.25
CA ILE A 139 -1.92 -16.91 6.62
C ILE A 139 -2.61 -17.55 5.40
N THR A 140 -2.59 -18.87 5.32
CA THR A 140 -3.06 -19.64 4.16
C THR A 140 -4.51 -19.36 3.77
N SER A 141 -5.37 -19.02 4.73
CA SER A 141 -6.78 -18.68 4.44
C SER A 141 -6.94 -17.44 3.55
N GLN A 142 -5.91 -16.59 3.42
CA GLN A 142 -5.96 -15.42 2.55
C GLN A 142 -5.93 -15.78 1.05
N ILE A 143 -5.53 -17.00 0.70
CA ILE A 143 -5.57 -17.49 -0.70
C ILE A 143 -6.98 -17.41 -1.28
N ASP A 144 -8.01 -17.75 -0.51
CA ASP A 144 -9.39 -17.69 -1.00
C ASP A 144 -9.87 -16.26 -1.20
N LYS A 145 -9.43 -15.33 -0.34
CA LYS A 145 -9.65 -13.89 -0.50
C LYS A 145 -8.99 -13.36 -1.78
N ILE A 146 -7.73 -13.74 -2.01
CA ILE A 146 -6.99 -13.38 -3.24
C ILE A 146 -7.72 -13.87 -4.50
N LYS A 147 -8.21 -15.11 -4.49
CA LYS A 147 -8.98 -15.67 -5.61
C LYS A 147 -10.28 -14.91 -5.87
N ALA A 148 -11.04 -14.57 -4.82
CA ALA A 148 -12.27 -13.80 -4.93
C ALA A 148 -12.01 -12.40 -5.51
N LEU A 149 -10.96 -11.73 -5.04
CA LEU A 149 -10.54 -10.43 -5.55
C LEU A 149 -10.07 -10.52 -7.01
N ARG A 150 -9.29 -11.55 -7.38
CA ARG A 150 -8.88 -11.75 -8.77
C ARG A 150 -10.08 -11.90 -9.71
N GLN A 151 -11.06 -12.70 -9.33
CA GLN A 151 -12.31 -12.86 -10.10
C GLN A 151 -13.06 -11.52 -10.22
N ARG A 152 -13.12 -10.74 -9.14
CA ARG A 152 -13.78 -9.43 -9.16
C ARG A 152 -13.05 -8.43 -10.04
N ILE A 153 -11.73 -8.38 -9.96
CA ILE A 153 -10.88 -7.52 -10.80
C ILE A 153 -11.09 -7.87 -12.28
N ASP A 154 -11.03 -9.15 -12.63
CA ASP A 154 -11.22 -9.60 -14.01
C ASP A 154 -12.60 -9.21 -14.56
N ALA A 155 -13.63 -9.26 -13.73
CA ALA A 155 -14.99 -8.85 -14.10
C ALA A 155 -15.11 -7.32 -14.36
N THR A 156 -14.18 -6.50 -13.89
CA THR A 156 -14.19 -5.04 -14.19
C THR A 156 -13.74 -4.72 -15.61
N GLY A 157 -13.00 -5.62 -16.26
CA GLY A 157 -12.34 -5.38 -17.53
C GLY A 157 -11.19 -4.37 -17.47
N ARG A 158 -10.80 -3.91 -16.27
CA ARG A 158 -9.69 -2.98 -16.04
C ARG A 158 -8.42 -3.73 -15.67
N THR A 159 -7.28 -3.13 -15.98
CA THR A 159 -5.99 -3.57 -15.43
C THR A 159 -5.85 -3.02 -14.03
N ILE A 160 -5.97 -3.90 -13.03
CA ILE A 160 -5.84 -3.60 -11.61
C ILE A 160 -4.85 -4.61 -11.04
N ASP A 161 -3.80 -4.12 -10.41
CA ASP A 161 -2.79 -4.97 -9.80
C ASP A 161 -3.36 -5.64 -8.54
N LEU A 162 -2.94 -6.86 -8.24
CA LEU A 162 -3.31 -7.60 -7.03
C LEU A 162 -2.04 -8.04 -6.34
N GLU A 163 -1.79 -7.49 -5.19
CA GLU A 163 -0.60 -7.71 -4.37
C GLU A 163 -0.92 -8.51 -3.12
N GLY A 164 0.02 -9.34 -2.68
CA GLY A 164 0.01 -9.99 -1.38
C GLY A 164 1.20 -9.51 -0.57
N ASP A 165 0.95 -8.99 0.63
CA ASP A 165 1.97 -8.51 1.53
C ASP A 165 2.05 -9.40 2.78
N GLY A 166 3.32 -9.95 3.02
CA GLY A 166 3.61 -10.80 4.17
C GLY A 166 4.61 -11.90 3.93
#